data_99f40e8050cfb53c8e61108872be8a17
#
_entry.id   99f40e8050cfb53c8e61108872be8a17
#
_cell.length_a   1.000
_cell.length_b   1.000
_cell.length_c   1.000
_cell.angle_alpha   90.00
_cell.angle_beta   90.00
_cell.angle_gamma   90.00
#
_symmetry.space_group_name_H-M   'P 1'
#
loop_
_entity.id
_entity.type
_entity.pdbx_description
1 polymer ?
#
loop_
_entity_poly.entity_id
_entity_poly.type
_entity_poly.pdbx_seq_one_letter_code
_entity_poly.pdbx_strand_id
1 'polypeptide(L)'
;MEKGKEYLMTGLLLVACLAAPQAYVVEGSGIRECLLYHFTHENVFHLILNFMFLLRYKPLWRSTLFGWITASIAAYMPICAMDLPTCGLSGICYAMIARSNAYQKRISWIAVLSNIPMALVGVFNWRLHLMSYLISFISWTVYLRVRNS
;
A
#
# COMPACT_ATOMS: atom_id res chain seq x y z
N MET A 1 -16.77 2.55 -19.94
CA MET A 1 -17.27 1.80 -18.75
C MET A 1 -16.22 1.61 -17.64
N GLU A 2 -14.92 1.58 -17.91
CA GLU A 2 -13.89 1.39 -16.86
C GLU A 2 -13.63 2.63 -16.00
N LYS A 3 -13.61 3.83 -16.58
CA LYS A 3 -13.33 5.10 -15.87
C LYS A 3 -14.26 5.36 -14.66
N GLY A 4 -15.54 4.99 -14.76
CA GLY A 4 -16.47 5.14 -13.64
C GLY A 4 -16.15 4.24 -12.45
N LYS A 5 -15.60 3.04 -12.68
CA LYS A 5 -15.26 2.08 -11.62
C LYS A 5 -14.04 2.52 -10.80
N GLU A 6 -13.08 3.21 -11.43
CA GLU A 6 -11.88 3.75 -10.77
C GLU A 6 -12.27 4.87 -9.79
N TYR A 7 -13.14 5.79 -10.21
CA TYR A 7 -13.64 6.86 -9.35
C TYR A 7 -14.51 6.35 -8.21
N LEU A 8 -15.37 5.36 -8.49
CA LEU A 8 -16.16 4.70 -7.46
C LEU A 8 -15.26 4.06 -6.39
N MET A 9 -14.22 3.33 -6.81
CA MET A 9 -13.30 2.69 -5.87
C MET A 9 -12.54 3.73 -5.04
N THR A 10 -12.10 4.81 -5.68
CA THR A 10 -11.45 5.93 -4.97
C THR A 10 -12.38 6.57 -3.95
N GLY A 11 -13.64 6.80 -4.32
CA GLY A 11 -14.66 7.34 -3.41
C GLY A 11 -14.95 6.41 -2.22
N LEU A 12 -15.05 5.10 -2.46
CA LEU A 12 -15.24 4.11 -1.38
C LEU A 12 -14.05 4.08 -0.40
N LEU A 13 -12.82 4.18 -0.91
CA LEU A 13 -11.63 4.28 -0.07
C LEU A 13 -11.64 5.57 0.76
N LEU A 14 -12.05 6.70 0.17
CA LEU A 14 -12.16 7.96 0.90
C LEU A 14 -13.18 7.85 2.05
N VAL A 15 -14.36 7.30 1.77
CA VAL A 15 -15.38 7.07 2.79
C VAL A 15 -14.82 6.14 3.87
N ALA A 16 -14.11 5.07 3.51
CA ALA A 16 -13.48 4.18 4.47
C ALA A 16 -12.46 4.92 5.36
N CYS A 17 -11.62 5.80 4.78
CA CYS A 17 -10.67 6.61 5.56
C CYS A 17 -11.34 7.60 6.51
N LEU A 18 -12.53 8.09 6.17
CA LEU A 18 -13.27 9.02 7.02
C LEU A 18 -14.10 8.32 8.11
N ALA A 19 -14.53 7.08 7.86
CA ALA A 19 -15.45 6.35 8.73
C ALA A 19 -14.76 5.25 9.58
N ALA A 20 -13.58 4.79 9.20
CA ALA A 20 -12.90 3.71 9.91
C ALA A 20 -12.38 4.19 11.29
N PRO A 21 -12.39 3.29 12.29
CA PRO A 21 -11.73 3.59 13.55
C PRO A 21 -10.24 3.79 13.35
N GLN A 22 -9.66 4.68 14.14
CA GLN A 22 -8.22 4.90 14.11
C GLN A 22 -7.47 3.62 14.51
N ALA A 23 -6.49 3.24 13.70
CA ALA A 23 -5.63 2.10 13.93
C ALA A 23 -4.21 2.44 13.46
N TYR A 24 -3.25 2.06 14.26
CA TYR A 24 -1.82 2.25 13.99
C TYR A 24 -1.09 0.91 14.14
N VAL A 25 -0.09 0.68 13.30
CA VAL A 25 0.80 -0.47 13.44
C VAL A 25 2.07 -0.04 14.16
N VAL A 26 2.37 -0.72 15.25
CA VAL A 26 3.61 -0.63 16.01
C VAL A 26 4.14 -2.03 16.26
N GLU A 27 5.31 -2.15 16.87
CA GLU A 27 5.81 -3.45 17.32
C GLU A 27 4.78 -4.13 18.25
N GLY A 28 4.49 -5.40 17.99
CA GLY A 28 3.49 -6.17 18.74
C GLY A 28 2.03 -5.94 18.36
N SER A 29 1.74 -5.15 17.33
CA SER A 29 0.37 -4.99 16.82
C SER A 29 -0.25 -6.30 16.38
N GLY A 30 -1.54 -6.46 16.68
CA GLY A 30 -2.32 -7.62 16.27
C GLY A 30 -2.82 -7.54 14.82
N ILE A 31 -3.49 -8.61 14.39
CA ILE A 31 -4.07 -8.69 13.04
C ILE A 31 -5.05 -7.54 12.76
N ARG A 32 -5.85 -7.13 13.74
CA ARG A 32 -6.82 -6.06 13.59
C ARG A 32 -6.16 -4.75 13.17
N GLU A 33 -5.10 -4.35 13.86
CA GLU A 33 -4.34 -3.12 13.58
C GLU A 33 -3.70 -3.22 12.19
N CYS A 34 -3.10 -4.36 11.84
CA CYS A 34 -2.51 -4.61 10.53
C CYS A 34 -3.52 -4.57 9.37
N LEU A 35 -4.80 -4.85 9.62
CA LEU A 35 -5.87 -4.75 8.62
C LEU A 35 -6.43 -3.33 8.49
N LEU A 36 -6.47 -2.55 9.58
CA LEU A 36 -7.18 -1.29 9.63
C LEU A 36 -6.31 -0.04 9.48
N TYR A 37 -4.99 -0.11 9.76
CA TYR A 37 -4.08 1.05 9.73
C TYR A 37 -4.09 1.80 8.40
N HIS A 38 -4.45 1.13 7.32
CA HIS A 38 -4.52 1.73 5.98
C HIS A 38 -5.50 2.89 5.89
N PHE A 39 -6.56 2.86 6.68
CA PHE A 39 -7.62 3.86 6.66
C PHE A 39 -7.37 5.02 7.60
N THR A 40 -6.40 4.92 8.50
CA THR A 40 -5.98 6.00 9.40
C THR A 40 -4.97 6.90 8.70
N HIS A 41 -5.09 8.22 8.88
CA HIS A 41 -4.14 9.21 8.37
C HIS A 41 -3.84 10.24 9.44
N GLU A 42 -2.58 10.57 9.60
CA GLU A 42 -2.12 11.55 10.60
C GLU A 42 -2.64 12.96 10.32
N ASN A 43 -2.76 13.30 9.02
CA ASN A 43 -3.21 14.62 8.60
C ASN A 43 -3.76 14.59 7.17
N VAL A 44 -4.40 15.70 6.77
CA VAL A 44 -5.03 15.85 5.46
C VAL A 44 -4.01 15.78 4.31
N PHE A 45 -2.79 16.28 4.48
CA PHE A 45 -1.76 16.21 3.44
C PHE A 45 -1.36 14.77 3.16
N HIS A 46 -1.18 13.96 4.22
CA HIS A 46 -0.89 12.53 4.09
C HIS A 46 -2.00 11.81 3.31
N LEU A 47 -3.26 12.11 3.64
CA LEU A 47 -4.42 11.57 2.92
C LEU A 47 -4.41 11.97 1.45
N ILE A 48 -4.24 13.27 1.13
CA ILE A 48 -4.24 13.78 -0.24
C ILE A 48 -3.13 13.13 -1.07
N LEU A 49 -1.90 13.05 -0.56
CA LEU A 49 -0.78 12.41 -1.25
C LEU A 49 -1.08 10.96 -1.61
N ASN A 50 -1.63 10.18 -0.68
CA ASN A 50 -2.01 8.81 -0.94
C ASN A 50 -3.10 8.71 -2.03
N PHE A 51 -4.11 9.59 -2.00
CA PHE A 51 -5.15 9.61 -3.03
C PHE A 51 -4.63 10.03 -4.41
N MET A 52 -3.71 10.98 -4.50
CA MET A 52 -3.06 11.32 -5.77
C MET A 52 -2.33 10.11 -6.37
N PHE A 53 -1.62 9.33 -5.55
CA PHE A 53 -1.00 8.08 -5.98
C PHE A 53 -2.02 7.05 -6.45
N LEU A 54 -3.08 6.84 -5.70
CA LEU A 54 -4.14 5.89 -6.08
C LEU A 54 -4.78 6.26 -7.42
N LEU A 55 -5.14 7.52 -7.62
CA LEU A 55 -5.71 8.00 -8.89
C LEU A 55 -4.76 7.79 -10.06
N ARG A 56 -3.45 7.98 -9.85
CA ARG A 56 -2.42 7.75 -10.89
C ARG A 56 -2.37 6.29 -11.34
N TYR A 57 -2.57 5.32 -10.42
CA TYR A 57 -2.47 3.89 -10.68
C TYR A 57 -3.81 3.19 -10.87
N LYS A 58 -4.90 3.95 -10.97
CA LYS A 58 -6.25 3.47 -11.32
C LYS A 58 -6.71 2.32 -10.42
N PRO A 59 -7.16 2.61 -9.21
CA PRO A 59 -7.57 1.58 -8.25
C PRO A 59 -8.82 0.85 -8.73
N LEU A 60 -8.65 -0.40 -9.14
CA LEU A 60 -9.75 -1.33 -9.38
C LEU A 60 -9.91 -2.20 -8.13
N TRP A 61 -11.14 -2.64 -7.83
CA TRP A 61 -11.44 -3.38 -6.61
C TRP A 61 -10.49 -4.58 -6.38
N ARG A 62 -10.20 -5.36 -7.42
CA ARG A 62 -9.28 -6.53 -7.33
C ARG A 62 -7.85 -6.12 -6.97
N SER A 63 -7.33 -5.09 -7.61
CA SER A 63 -5.98 -4.63 -7.34
C SER A 63 -5.86 -3.93 -5.99
N THR A 64 -6.89 -3.22 -5.57
CA THR A 64 -6.96 -2.57 -4.26
C THR A 64 -7.04 -3.60 -3.14
N LEU A 65 -7.93 -4.60 -3.27
CA LEU A 65 -8.04 -5.70 -2.32
C LEU A 65 -6.72 -6.47 -2.20
N PHE A 66 -6.10 -6.78 -3.33
CA PHE A 66 -4.80 -7.45 -3.34
C PHE A 66 -3.71 -6.59 -2.68
N GLY A 67 -3.67 -5.29 -2.99
CA GLY A 67 -2.76 -4.34 -2.36
C GLY A 67 -2.99 -4.22 -0.85
N TRP A 68 -4.24 -4.20 -0.42
CA TRP A 68 -4.60 -4.22 1.00
C TRP A 68 -4.09 -5.49 1.70
N ILE A 69 -4.34 -6.67 1.13
CA ILE A 69 -3.87 -7.94 1.69
C ILE A 69 -2.34 -7.98 1.78
N THR A 70 -1.63 -7.63 0.71
CA THR A 70 -0.17 -7.69 0.68
C THR A 70 0.48 -6.68 1.62
N ALA A 71 -0.08 -5.48 1.75
CA ALA A 71 0.40 -4.48 2.69
C ALA A 71 0.08 -4.86 4.15
N SER A 72 -1.06 -5.52 4.41
CA SER A 72 -1.38 -6.06 5.74
C SER A 72 -0.44 -7.20 6.13
N ILE A 73 -0.08 -8.08 5.19
CA ILE A 73 0.94 -9.13 5.41
C ILE A 73 2.29 -8.47 5.75
N ALA A 74 2.70 -7.45 4.99
CA ALA A 74 3.93 -6.71 5.27
C ALA A 74 3.91 -6.08 6.66
N ALA A 75 2.78 -5.49 7.06
CA ALA A 75 2.61 -4.87 8.38
C ALA A 75 2.71 -5.89 9.53
N TYR A 76 2.27 -7.13 9.30
CA TYR A 76 2.35 -8.21 10.28
C TYR A 76 3.75 -8.83 10.40
N MET A 77 4.65 -8.56 9.44
CA MET A 77 6.01 -9.11 9.48
C MET A 77 6.86 -8.40 10.53
N PRO A 78 7.55 -9.13 11.43
CA PRO A 78 8.40 -8.52 12.48
C PRO A 78 9.47 -7.58 11.92
N ILE A 79 10.00 -7.85 10.72
CA ILE A 79 10.99 -6.99 10.06
C ILE A 79 10.45 -5.58 9.73
N CYS A 80 9.12 -5.44 9.63
CA CYS A 80 8.46 -4.16 9.36
C CYS A 80 8.03 -3.44 10.64
N ALA A 81 8.20 -4.07 11.80
CA ALA A 81 7.88 -3.44 13.07
C ALA A 81 8.77 -2.22 13.32
N MET A 82 8.17 -1.15 13.77
CA MET A 82 8.85 0.09 14.17
C MET A 82 8.22 0.63 15.44
N ASP A 83 9.03 1.33 16.25
CA ASP A 83 8.55 1.99 17.46
C ASP A 83 7.57 3.14 17.16
N LEU A 84 7.68 3.73 15.98
CA LEU A 84 6.80 4.81 15.54
C LEU A 84 5.49 4.26 14.96
N PRO A 85 4.34 4.81 15.38
CA PRO A 85 3.05 4.42 14.83
C PRO A 85 3.00 4.61 13.31
N THR A 86 2.61 3.55 12.60
CA THR A 86 2.46 3.56 11.14
C THR A 86 0.99 3.55 10.76
N CYS A 87 0.61 4.42 9.84
CA CYS A 87 -0.75 4.47 9.28
C CYS A 87 -0.75 4.96 7.83
N GLY A 88 -1.88 4.81 7.16
CA GLY A 88 -2.14 5.34 5.82
C GLY A 88 -2.13 4.33 4.69
N LEU A 89 -2.70 4.74 3.56
CA LEU A 89 -2.83 3.93 2.35
C LEU A 89 -1.50 3.69 1.60
N SER A 90 -0.40 4.21 2.08
CA SER A 90 0.90 4.18 1.39
C SER A 90 1.36 2.75 1.06
N GLY A 91 1.15 1.78 1.94
CA GLY A 91 1.42 0.36 1.66
C GLY A 91 0.64 -0.14 0.44
N ILE A 92 -0.65 0.21 0.33
CA ILE A 92 -1.48 -0.11 -0.83
C ILE A 92 -0.95 0.60 -2.09
N CYS A 93 -0.53 1.87 -1.98
CA CYS A 93 0.06 2.62 -3.10
C CYS A 93 1.31 1.91 -3.64
N TYR A 94 2.21 1.47 -2.77
CA TYR A 94 3.40 0.71 -3.17
C TYR A 94 3.06 -0.63 -3.82
N ALA A 95 2.04 -1.33 -3.32
CA ALA A 95 1.54 -2.56 -3.93
C ALA A 95 0.95 -2.30 -5.34
N MET A 96 0.29 -1.17 -5.57
CA MET A 96 -0.23 -0.77 -6.89
C MET A 96 0.89 -0.43 -7.88
N ILE A 97 1.95 0.24 -7.43
CA ILE A 97 3.16 0.47 -8.22
C ILE A 97 3.78 -0.87 -8.62
N ALA A 98 3.92 -1.78 -7.67
CA ALA A 98 4.47 -3.11 -7.90
C ALA A 98 3.68 -3.90 -8.95
N ARG A 99 2.34 -3.85 -8.89
CA ARG A 99 1.48 -4.45 -9.90
C ARG A 99 1.78 -3.89 -11.30
N SER A 100 1.81 -2.56 -11.45
CA SER A 100 2.11 -1.93 -12.73
C SER A 100 3.48 -2.37 -13.26
N ASN A 101 4.46 -2.46 -12.39
CA ASN A 101 5.82 -2.86 -12.74
C ASN A 101 5.94 -4.34 -13.11
N ALA A 102 5.18 -5.23 -12.46
CA ALA A 102 5.11 -6.64 -12.81
C ALA A 102 4.57 -6.84 -14.23
N TYR A 103 3.52 -6.10 -14.63
CA TYR A 103 3.04 -6.11 -16.02
C TYR A 103 4.08 -5.63 -17.02
N GLN A 104 4.92 -4.66 -16.65
CA GLN A 104 5.99 -4.14 -17.50
C GLN A 104 7.28 -4.99 -17.42
N LYS A 105 7.29 -6.06 -16.64
CA LYS A 105 8.45 -6.95 -16.39
C LYS A 105 9.71 -6.18 -15.95
N ARG A 106 9.53 -5.11 -15.18
CA ARG A 106 10.64 -4.27 -14.69
C ARG A 106 10.44 -3.85 -13.24
N ILE A 107 11.53 -3.66 -12.53
CA ILE A 107 11.50 -3.08 -11.17
C ILE A 107 11.51 -1.57 -11.30
N SER A 108 10.70 -0.89 -10.51
CA SER A 108 10.78 0.57 -10.37
C SER A 108 11.87 0.92 -9.36
N TRP A 109 13.01 1.29 -9.86
CA TRP A 109 14.09 1.82 -9.01
C TRP A 109 13.65 3.07 -8.25
N ILE A 110 12.77 3.90 -8.83
CA ILE A 110 12.20 5.06 -8.13
C ILE A 110 11.43 4.61 -6.89
N ALA A 111 10.57 3.59 -6.99
CA ALA A 111 9.82 3.09 -5.84
C ALA A 111 10.74 2.45 -4.77
N VAL A 112 11.82 1.82 -5.18
CA VAL A 112 12.82 1.24 -4.24
C VAL A 112 13.66 2.34 -3.61
N LEU A 113 14.24 3.23 -4.42
CA LEU A 113 15.18 4.27 -3.95
C LEU A 113 14.50 5.38 -3.17
N SER A 114 13.19 5.66 -3.40
CA SER A 114 12.43 6.62 -2.59
C SER A 114 12.34 6.23 -1.11
N ASN A 115 12.58 4.97 -0.77
CA ASN A 115 12.64 4.54 0.63
C ASN A 115 13.94 4.97 1.34
N ILE A 116 15.01 5.33 0.62
CA ILE A 116 16.27 5.79 1.22
C ILE A 116 16.08 7.09 2.01
N PRO A 117 15.55 8.19 1.42
CA PRO A 117 15.30 9.40 2.19
C PRO A 117 14.30 9.16 3.31
N MET A 118 13.30 8.30 3.13
CA MET A 118 12.37 7.94 4.21
C MET A 118 13.09 7.26 5.39
N ALA A 119 14.05 6.38 5.11
CA ALA A 119 14.86 5.74 6.13
C ALA A 119 15.75 6.74 6.88
N LEU A 120 16.34 7.71 6.15
CA LEU A 120 17.24 8.72 6.74
C LEU A 120 16.50 9.70 7.64
N VAL A 121 15.26 10.07 7.28
CA VAL A 121 14.42 10.99 8.09
C VAL A 121 13.87 10.29 9.34
N GLY A 122 13.69 8.96 9.30
CA GLY A 122 13.23 8.16 10.43
C GLY A 122 11.77 8.32 10.83
N VAL A 123 10.97 9.10 10.08
CA VAL A 123 9.55 9.35 10.38
C VAL A 123 8.59 8.46 9.57
N PHE A 124 9.10 7.70 8.62
CA PHE A 124 8.28 6.84 7.76
C PHE A 124 8.70 5.38 7.88
N ASN A 125 7.73 4.49 7.90
CA ASN A 125 7.99 3.05 7.87
C ASN A 125 8.39 2.58 6.46
N TRP A 126 9.61 2.90 6.07
CA TRP A 126 10.19 2.52 4.78
C TRP A 126 10.23 1.00 4.58
N ARG A 127 10.40 0.22 5.66
CA ARG A 127 10.43 -1.25 5.61
C ARG A 127 9.09 -1.80 5.14
N LEU A 128 8.00 -1.28 5.70
CA LEU A 128 6.65 -1.65 5.31
C LEU A 128 6.36 -1.31 3.84
N HIS A 129 6.77 -0.12 3.38
CA HIS A 129 6.62 0.29 1.98
C HIS A 129 7.38 -0.65 1.04
N LEU A 130 8.65 -0.92 1.35
CA LEU A 130 9.49 -1.79 0.55
C LEU A 130 8.96 -3.22 0.52
N MET A 131 8.54 -3.77 1.67
CA MET A 131 7.97 -5.12 1.76
C MET A 131 6.62 -5.22 1.04
N SER A 132 5.75 -4.23 1.18
CA SER A 132 4.50 -4.17 0.41
C SER A 132 4.76 -4.20 -1.09
N TYR A 133 5.76 -3.45 -1.55
CA TYR A 133 6.19 -3.47 -2.95
C TYR A 133 6.71 -4.86 -3.37
N LEU A 134 7.65 -5.43 -2.63
CA LEU A 134 8.30 -6.71 -2.97
C LEU A 134 7.30 -7.87 -2.99
N ILE A 135 6.48 -8.01 -1.94
CA ILE A 135 5.46 -9.06 -1.86
C ILE A 135 4.50 -8.94 -3.05
N SER A 136 4.00 -7.75 -3.33
CA SER A 136 3.11 -7.50 -4.46
C SER A 136 3.77 -7.80 -5.80
N PHE A 137 5.01 -7.36 -6.02
CA PHE A 137 5.73 -7.57 -7.26
C PHE A 137 5.93 -9.06 -7.56
N ILE A 138 6.39 -9.82 -6.57
CA ILE A 138 6.59 -11.27 -6.68
C ILE A 138 5.26 -11.96 -6.97
N SER A 139 4.23 -11.67 -6.18
CA SER A 139 2.92 -12.31 -6.32
C SER A 139 2.26 -12.02 -7.68
N TRP A 140 2.33 -10.78 -8.16
CA TRP A 140 1.82 -10.44 -9.50
C TRP A 140 2.65 -11.08 -10.60
N THR A 141 3.97 -11.17 -10.46
CA THR A 141 4.84 -11.83 -11.44
C THR A 141 4.49 -13.32 -11.55
N VAL A 142 4.30 -13.99 -10.41
CA VAL A 142 3.86 -15.40 -10.38
C VAL A 142 2.48 -15.55 -11.00
N TYR A 143 1.52 -14.74 -10.61
CA TYR A 143 0.17 -14.75 -11.18
C TYR A 143 0.17 -14.61 -12.72
N LEU A 144 0.95 -13.66 -13.24
CA LEU A 144 1.04 -13.42 -14.68
C LEU A 144 1.70 -14.59 -15.42
N ARG A 145 2.67 -15.27 -14.81
CA ARG A 145 3.27 -16.48 -15.40
C ARG A 145 2.26 -17.61 -15.50
N VAL A 146 1.57 -17.92 -14.40
CA VAL A 146 0.56 -18.99 -14.35
C VAL A 146 -0.59 -18.73 -15.32
N ARG A 147 -1.01 -17.47 -15.47
CA ARG A 147 -2.10 -17.11 -16.40
C ARG A 147 -1.71 -17.26 -17.87
N ASN A 148 -0.44 -17.13 -18.20
CA ASN A 148 0.07 -17.15 -19.58
C ASN A 148 0.68 -18.53 -19.98
N SER A 149 0.72 -19.50 -19.05
CA SER A 149 1.02 -20.91 -19.28
C SER A 149 -0.25 -21.68 -19.66
#